data_66045931adb9195b9d3ee1086841120c
#
_entry.id   66045931adb9195b9d3ee1086841120c
#
_cell.length_a   1.000
_cell.length_b   1.000
_cell.length_c   1.000
_cell.angle_alpha   90.00
_cell.angle_beta   90.00
_cell.angle_gamma   90.00
#
_symmetry.space_group_name_H-M   'P 1'
#
loop_
_entity.id
_entity.type
_entity.pdbx_description
1 polymer ?
#
loop_
_entity_poly.entity_id
_entity_poly.type
_entity_poly.pdbx_seq_one_letter_code
_entity_poly.pdbx_strand_id
1 'polypeptide(L)'
;MIKINNTLLAVCVIGFSVLFQVHCAIHGFDLTDEGYLMSIYQWFGTDNYYAQGAGGYPLTGYIGWLLNNIYPDGGILGMRLWGILLVTLTIIIFYNYLKRYFSPKMVLAGLLMQSLFVAQDPKPFGYNTLTALFAGVALISIIEGTLHNKKWLLLAGGLLLGFNIFVRIPNLSCLSFLIIPCFYNFKSWKDMNLKQSTVQVSTIVAGAVISSVLVWLFLMSIGADRLVIDLVASIGDTLGGKSTHGSSSLIAKYSENLLISVEYFVVFAVTILIASASHLVKPKWLKRVIWFLAFQVIYRSTYLYTSVLGDATLGMMNGLGIFGGCVYLFQGGVEKKLIALSAILFSLVIPLGSDGGFQTMWVGTWLSLPVGLSGLYHFVKQAKEQQWALVFGTVELESVKGEICNKKIRISSPADFKIAYYICLFSLFLAVAAKVENRAYYDPGHKSKKTFAIDSPLAKGVYASQERADIINPLLAEIRHYVKPGDTMLVYDSSPLLCYLTKTKPFAGISWPCVFYGDQYVHKFREAEQNMDRPPVIVMQNFWTSNKWGKPKANYYSSEKDAPFSTKEMVRNTMSFIKRHHYQIVWSNRYYHIMMPTNSHNTQSE
;
A
#
# COMPACT_ATOMS: atom_id res chain seq x y z
N MET A 1 -9.81 -29.94 -25.15
CA MET A 1 -9.31 -28.88 -24.25
C MET A 1 -7.80 -29.04 -24.09
N ILE A 2 -7.03 -28.08 -24.57
CA ILE A 2 -5.56 -28.05 -24.43
C ILE A 2 -5.26 -27.94 -22.91
N LYS A 3 -4.57 -28.92 -22.34
CA LYS A 3 -4.06 -28.83 -20.96
C LYS A 3 -2.90 -27.83 -20.95
N ILE A 4 -3.20 -26.55 -20.64
CA ILE A 4 -2.14 -25.56 -20.45
C ILE A 4 -1.31 -25.99 -19.24
N ASN A 5 0.00 -26.10 -19.43
CA ASN A 5 0.94 -26.38 -18.36
C ASN A 5 0.90 -25.22 -17.34
N ASN A 6 0.78 -25.56 -16.04
CA ASN A 6 0.74 -24.55 -14.97
C ASN A 6 1.99 -23.66 -14.95
N THR A 7 3.14 -24.17 -15.36
CA THR A 7 4.37 -23.38 -15.47
C THR A 7 4.27 -22.34 -16.58
N LEU A 8 3.79 -22.73 -17.77
CA LEU A 8 3.57 -21.79 -18.87
C LEU A 8 2.55 -20.72 -18.49
N LEU A 9 1.44 -21.12 -17.85
CA LEU A 9 0.44 -20.16 -17.35
C LEU A 9 1.05 -19.18 -16.35
N ALA A 10 1.91 -19.64 -15.44
CA ALA A 10 2.58 -18.77 -14.47
C ALA A 10 3.50 -17.76 -15.17
N VAL A 11 4.29 -18.20 -16.13
CA VAL A 11 5.18 -17.32 -16.92
C VAL A 11 4.37 -16.26 -17.67
N CYS A 12 3.26 -16.64 -18.31
CA CYS A 12 2.39 -15.70 -19.02
C CYS A 12 1.76 -14.67 -18.05
N VAL A 13 1.27 -15.11 -16.90
CA VAL A 13 0.64 -14.23 -15.89
C VAL A 13 1.65 -13.27 -15.28
N ILE A 14 2.84 -13.75 -14.93
CA ILE A 14 3.91 -12.91 -14.38
C ILE A 14 4.40 -11.92 -15.45
N GLY A 15 4.63 -12.38 -16.69
CA GLY A 15 5.01 -11.52 -17.80
C GLY A 15 3.98 -10.42 -18.06
N PHE A 16 2.69 -10.77 -18.12
CA PHE A 16 1.61 -9.79 -18.23
C PHE A 16 1.60 -8.80 -17.07
N SER A 17 1.76 -9.29 -15.81
CA SER A 17 1.84 -8.43 -14.64
C SER A 17 2.97 -7.40 -14.75
N VAL A 18 4.17 -7.83 -15.15
CA VAL A 18 5.33 -6.95 -15.33
C VAL A 18 5.06 -5.90 -16.42
N LEU A 19 4.60 -6.33 -17.59
CA LEU A 19 4.29 -5.42 -18.71
C LEU A 19 3.24 -4.38 -18.33
N PHE A 20 2.20 -4.82 -17.61
CA PHE A 20 1.14 -3.92 -17.15
C PHE A 20 1.66 -2.92 -16.11
N GLN A 21 2.50 -3.36 -15.16
CA GLN A 21 3.12 -2.46 -14.19
C GLN A 21 4.06 -1.46 -14.86
N VAL A 22 4.86 -1.87 -15.85
CA VAL A 22 5.72 -0.97 -16.63
C VAL A 22 4.86 0.05 -17.38
N HIS A 23 3.77 -0.38 -18.03
CA HIS A 23 2.80 0.54 -18.63
C HIS A 23 2.27 1.56 -17.61
N CYS A 24 1.93 1.13 -16.41
CA CYS A 24 1.49 2.05 -15.37
C CYS A 24 2.61 2.98 -14.87
N ALA A 25 3.85 2.49 -14.80
CA ALA A 25 4.98 3.23 -14.25
C ALA A 25 5.41 4.44 -15.09
N ILE A 26 5.17 4.42 -16.39
CA ILE A 26 5.47 5.55 -17.28
C ILE A 26 4.40 6.66 -17.25
N HIS A 27 3.25 6.41 -16.61
CA HIS A 27 2.13 7.35 -16.57
C HIS A 27 1.83 7.81 -15.15
N GLY A 28 1.62 9.12 -15.01
CA GLY A 28 1.28 9.77 -13.73
C GLY A 28 2.49 10.39 -13.05
N PHE A 29 2.25 11.55 -12.45
CA PHE A 29 3.27 12.39 -11.84
C PHE A 29 2.76 12.88 -10.48
N ASP A 30 3.44 12.48 -9.41
CA ASP A 30 3.08 12.81 -8.04
C ASP A 30 4.13 13.69 -7.39
N LEU A 31 3.71 14.87 -6.90
CA LEU A 31 4.57 15.81 -6.19
C LEU A 31 4.77 15.45 -4.72
N THR A 32 3.89 14.63 -4.15
CA THR A 32 3.75 14.38 -2.71
C THR A 32 4.48 13.11 -2.25
N ASP A 33 3.79 11.96 -2.16
CA ASP A 33 4.36 10.71 -1.63
C ASP A 33 5.62 10.25 -2.38
N GLU A 34 5.57 10.27 -3.73
CA GLU A 34 6.72 9.93 -4.55
C GLU A 34 7.85 10.94 -4.35
N GLY A 35 7.51 12.21 -4.36
CA GLY A 35 8.47 13.29 -4.13
C GLY A 35 9.16 13.20 -2.79
N TYR A 36 8.42 12.83 -1.76
CA TYR A 36 8.94 12.64 -0.42
C TYR A 36 9.97 11.52 -0.35
N LEU A 37 9.65 10.34 -0.90
CA LEU A 37 10.58 9.23 -0.96
C LEU A 37 11.81 9.56 -1.80
N MET A 38 11.63 10.17 -2.98
CA MET A 38 12.73 10.53 -3.87
C MET A 38 13.67 11.56 -3.23
N SER A 39 13.13 12.52 -2.50
CA SER A 39 13.91 13.52 -1.75
C SER A 39 14.75 12.87 -0.64
N ILE A 40 14.20 11.87 0.07
CA ILE A 40 14.95 11.10 1.06
C ILE A 40 16.07 10.29 0.40
N TYR A 41 15.78 9.57 -0.69
CA TYR A 41 16.77 8.74 -1.39
C TYR A 41 17.91 9.54 -2.00
N GLN A 42 17.68 10.81 -2.26
CA GLN A 42 18.72 11.71 -2.78
C GLN A 42 19.80 12.03 -1.73
N TRP A 43 19.40 12.16 -0.45
CA TRP A 43 20.29 12.68 0.59
C TRP A 43 20.67 11.64 1.65
N PHE A 44 19.90 10.59 1.83
CA PHE A 44 20.22 9.54 2.80
C PHE A 44 21.61 8.95 2.54
N GLY A 45 22.39 8.73 3.60
CA GLY A 45 23.74 8.17 3.48
C GLY A 45 24.81 9.16 3.01
N THR A 46 24.43 10.27 2.34
CA THR A 46 25.36 11.34 1.96
C THR A 46 25.32 12.48 2.99
N ASP A 47 24.11 12.91 3.34
CA ASP A 47 23.88 13.92 4.38
C ASP A 47 22.51 13.63 5.04
N ASN A 48 22.55 12.86 6.12
CA ASN A 48 21.34 12.38 6.80
C ASN A 48 20.49 13.52 7.39
N TYR A 49 21.05 14.69 7.62
CA TYR A 49 20.30 15.86 8.05
C TYR A 49 19.18 16.21 7.07
N TYR A 50 19.40 16.03 5.75
CA TYR A 50 18.39 16.31 4.72
C TYR A 50 17.45 15.16 4.43
N ALA A 51 17.59 14.04 5.15
CA ALA A 51 16.74 12.86 5.06
C ALA A 51 15.90 12.63 6.34
N GLN A 52 15.53 13.70 7.06
CA GLN A 52 14.84 13.63 8.36
C GLN A 52 13.58 12.75 8.36
N GLY A 53 12.86 12.73 7.25
CA GLY A 53 11.69 11.89 7.10
C GLY A 53 11.94 10.38 7.13
N ALA A 54 13.19 9.93 6.98
CA ALA A 54 13.54 8.51 6.97
C ALA A 54 13.48 7.83 8.34
N GLY A 55 13.31 8.57 9.44
CA GLY A 55 13.28 7.99 10.79
C GLY A 55 12.29 6.84 10.96
N GLY A 56 11.14 6.90 10.28
CA GLY A 56 10.13 5.84 10.30
C GLY A 56 10.46 4.60 9.46
N TYR A 57 11.45 4.68 8.55
CA TYR A 57 11.84 3.61 7.62
C TYR A 57 13.31 3.69 7.19
N PRO A 58 14.26 3.68 8.16
CA PRO A 58 15.66 3.99 7.90
C PRO A 58 16.35 2.99 6.96
N LEU A 59 16.02 1.70 7.05
CA LEU A 59 16.58 0.69 6.15
C LEU A 59 16.06 0.87 4.72
N THR A 60 14.79 1.25 4.55
CA THR A 60 14.22 1.59 3.23
C THR A 60 14.89 2.84 2.67
N GLY A 61 15.13 3.87 3.50
CA GLY A 61 15.87 5.06 3.11
C GLY A 61 17.26 4.73 2.58
N TYR A 62 18.02 3.90 3.29
CA TYR A 62 19.35 3.46 2.88
C TYR A 62 19.33 2.65 1.57
N ILE A 63 18.45 1.64 1.47
CA ILE A 63 18.37 0.83 0.24
C ILE A 63 17.92 1.71 -0.94
N GLY A 64 16.94 2.59 -0.74
CA GLY A 64 16.51 3.53 -1.77
C GLY A 64 17.62 4.46 -2.24
N TRP A 65 18.41 4.99 -1.32
CA TRP A 65 19.62 5.77 -1.63
C TRP A 65 20.63 4.94 -2.44
N LEU A 66 20.92 3.72 -2.02
CA LEU A 66 21.83 2.83 -2.74
C LEU A 66 21.36 2.58 -4.18
N LEU A 67 20.08 2.24 -4.37
CA LEU A 67 19.49 1.99 -5.68
C LEU A 67 19.48 3.25 -6.57
N ASN A 68 19.22 4.42 -5.99
CA ASN A 68 19.31 5.70 -6.69
C ASN A 68 20.74 6.01 -7.14
N ASN A 69 21.76 5.62 -6.35
CA ASN A 69 23.17 5.81 -6.73
C ASN A 69 23.68 4.74 -7.72
N ILE A 70 23.13 3.53 -7.72
CA ILE A 70 23.46 2.51 -8.74
C ILE A 70 23.00 2.97 -10.13
N TYR A 71 21.86 3.68 -10.21
CA TYR A 71 21.34 4.17 -11.49
C TYR A 71 20.80 5.61 -11.36
N PRO A 72 21.68 6.61 -11.17
CA PRO A 72 21.28 7.99 -10.91
C PRO A 72 20.53 8.64 -12.08
N ASP A 73 20.84 8.26 -13.32
CA ASP A 73 20.16 8.76 -14.52
C ASP A 73 18.77 8.13 -14.72
N GLY A 74 18.43 7.07 -13.97
CA GLY A 74 17.12 6.45 -13.99
C GLY A 74 16.01 7.32 -13.43
N GLY A 75 16.36 8.22 -12.51
CA GLY A 75 15.42 9.17 -11.91
C GLY A 75 14.18 8.48 -11.33
N ILE A 76 13.03 9.12 -11.49
CA ILE A 76 11.73 8.59 -11.01
C ILE A 76 11.42 7.23 -11.63
N LEU A 77 11.58 7.10 -12.96
CA LEU A 77 11.27 5.85 -13.66
C LEU A 77 12.16 4.70 -13.19
N GLY A 78 13.46 4.95 -13.01
CA GLY A 78 14.40 3.95 -12.49
C GLY A 78 13.96 3.41 -11.13
N MET A 79 13.53 4.28 -10.22
CA MET A 79 13.07 3.88 -8.90
C MET A 79 11.72 3.14 -8.95
N ARG A 80 10.83 3.48 -9.89
CA ARG A 80 9.60 2.72 -10.15
C ARG A 80 9.91 1.31 -10.69
N LEU A 81 10.90 1.16 -11.56
CA LEU A 81 11.35 -0.15 -12.07
C LEU A 81 11.93 -1.03 -10.96
N TRP A 82 12.68 -0.47 -10.00
CA TRP A 82 13.11 -1.20 -8.80
C TRP A 82 11.90 -1.66 -7.97
N GLY A 83 10.86 -0.83 -7.83
CA GLY A 83 9.60 -1.23 -7.19
C GLY A 83 8.93 -2.41 -7.90
N ILE A 84 8.87 -2.40 -9.24
CA ILE A 84 8.32 -3.50 -10.05
C ILE A 84 9.11 -4.79 -9.88
N LEU A 85 10.44 -4.70 -9.79
CA LEU A 85 11.29 -5.86 -9.53
C LEU A 85 10.92 -6.53 -8.19
N LEU A 86 10.75 -5.73 -7.12
CA LEU A 86 10.33 -6.26 -5.81
C LEU A 86 8.96 -6.94 -5.86
N VAL A 87 8.00 -6.32 -6.54
CA VAL A 87 6.66 -6.91 -6.75
C VAL A 87 6.77 -8.24 -7.49
N THR A 88 7.59 -8.28 -8.54
CA THR A 88 7.82 -9.51 -9.34
C THR A 88 8.44 -10.61 -8.50
N LEU A 89 9.44 -10.30 -7.68
CA LEU A 89 10.07 -11.26 -6.74
C LEU A 89 9.04 -11.77 -5.72
N THR A 90 8.20 -10.89 -5.19
CA THR A 90 7.11 -11.27 -4.27
C THR A 90 6.15 -12.25 -4.91
N ILE A 91 5.71 -12.00 -6.16
CA ILE A 91 4.83 -12.91 -6.92
C ILE A 91 5.49 -14.27 -7.10
N ILE A 92 6.75 -14.30 -7.53
CA ILE A 92 7.50 -15.55 -7.79
C ILE A 92 7.64 -16.39 -6.51
N ILE A 93 8.03 -15.76 -5.40
CA ILE A 93 8.23 -16.44 -4.11
C ILE A 93 6.89 -16.98 -3.60
N PHE A 94 5.85 -16.16 -3.55
CA PHE A 94 4.55 -16.57 -3.01
C PHE A 94 3.87 -17.61 -3.89
N TYR A 95 3.96 -17.49 -5.22
CA TYR A 95 3.46 -18.52 -6.13
C TYR A 95 4.14 -19.85 -5.90
N ASN A 96 5.49 -19.87 -5.86
CA ASN A 96 6.25 -21.11 -5.67
C ASN A 96 5.98 -21.76 -4.32
N TYR A 97 5.70 -20.97 -3.30
CA TYR A 97 5.31 -21.47 -1.99
C TYR A 97 3.87 -21.99 -1.98
N LEU A 98 2.91 -21.14 -2.33
CA LEU A 98 1.48 -21.43 -2.18
C LEU A 98 0.96 -22.51 -3.11
N LYS A 99 1.53 -22.68 -4.33
CA LYS A 99 1.11 -23.72 -5.27
C LYS A 99 1.32 -25.15 -4.75
N ARG A 100 2.11 -25.33 -3.67
CA ARG A 100 2.32 -26.64 -3.03
C ARG A 100 1.10 -27.07 -2.23
N TYR A 101 0.33 -26.13 -1.69
CA TYR A 101 -0.77 -26.36 -0.77
C TYR A 101 -2.14 -26.05 -1.38
N PHE A 102 -2.20 -25.15 -2.34
CA PHE A 102 -3.42 -24.58 -2.90
C PHE A 102 -3.50 -24.73 -4.41
N SER A 103 -4.70 -24.47 -4.98
CA SER A 103 -4.91 -24.51 -6.43
C SER A 103 -4.00 -23.50 -7.15
N PRO A 104 -3.06 -23.94 -8.01
CA PRO A 104 -2.12 -23.04 -8.69
C PRO A 104 -2.82 -21.94 -9.49
N LYS A 105 -3.97 -22.23 -10.10
CA LYS A 105 -4.77 -21.25 -10.87
C LYS A 105 -5.36 -20.17 -9.99
N MET A 106 -5.89 -20.54 -8.81
CA MET A 106 -6.47 -19.57 -7.87
C MET A 106 -5.38 -18.73 -7.20
N VAL A 107 -4.23 -19.35 -6.92
CA VAL A 107 -3.05 -18.62 -6.42
C VAL A 107 -2.60 -17.57 -7.44
N LEU A 108 -2.46 -17.96 -8.72
CA LEU A 108 -2.12 -17.01 -9.79
C LEU A 108 -3.16 -15.90 -9.96
N ALA A 109 -4.45 -16.24 -9.89
CA ALA A 109 -5.52 -15.24 -9.98
C ALA A 109 -5.43 -14.21 -8.86
N GLY A 110 -5.20 -14.66 -7.61
CA GLY A 110 -5.04 -13.76 -6.47
C GLY A 110 -3.81 -12.88 -6.57
N LEU A 111 -2.66 -13.45 -6.94
CA LEU A 111 -1.41 -12.70 -7.12
C LEU A 111 -1.50 -11.71 -8.28
N LEU A 112 -2.13 -12.08 -9.40
CA LEU A 112 -2.35 -11.18 -10.53
C LEU A 112 -3.26 -10.01 -10.13
N MET A 113 -4.39 -10.30 -9.47
CA MET A 113 -5.31 -9.26 -9.02
C MET A 113 -4.63 -8.27 -8.07
N GLN A 114 -3.84 -8.78 -7.12
CA GLN A 114 -3.06 -7.95 -6.22
C GLN A 114 -2.01 -7.11 -6.96
N SER A 115 -1.31 -7.69 -7.92
CA SER A 115 -0.32 -7.01 -8.75
C SER A 115 -0.94 -5.88 -9.57
N LEU A 116 -2.11 -6.12 -10.18
CA LEU A 116 -2.84 -5.09 -10.89
C LEU A 116 -3.28 -3.96 -9.95
N PHE A 117 -3.78 -4.31 -8.75
CA PHE A 117 -4.18 -3.31 -7.76
C PHE A 117 -3.01 -2.40 -7.37
N VAL A 118 -1.83 -2.98 -7.11
CA VAL A 118 -0.62 -2.21 -6.75
C VAL A 118 -0.15 -1.31 -7.90
N ALA A 119 -0.36 -1.73 -9.16
CA ALA A 119 -0.03 -0.92 -10.34
C ALA A 119 -0.88 0.36 -10.49
N GLN A 120 -1.96 0.51 -9.70
CA GLN A 120 -2.72 1.75 -9.59
C GLN A 120 -1.82 2.93 -9.16
N ASP A 121 -0.89 2.64 -8.25
CA ASP A 121 0.08 3.58 -7.71
C ASP A 121 1.46 3.22 -8.27
N PRO A 122 1.91 3.87 -9.35
CA PRO A 122 3.25 3.65 -9.85
C PRO A 122 4.28 4.24 -8.89
N LYS A 123 4.33 3.70 -7.69
CA LYS A 123 5.25 4.16 -6.64
C LYS A 123 6.68 3.74 -6.96
N PRO A 124 7.65 4.59 -6.61
CA PRO A 124 9.04 4.18 -6.60
C PRO A 124 9.23 3.00 -5.64
N PHE A 125 10.41 2.39 -5.66
CA PHE A 125 10.86 1.53 -4.58
C PHE A 125 10.43 2.11 -3.22
N GLY A 126 9.84 1.30 -2.33
CA GLY A 126 9.30 1.86 -1.08
C GLY A 126 9.09 0.83 0.02
N TYR A 127 8.89 1.36 1.24
CA TYR A 127 8.78 0.56 2.47
C TYR A 127 7.62 -0.44 2.44
N ASN A 128 6.51 -0.14 1.81
CA ASN A 128 5.37 -1.06 1.76
C ASN A 128 5.66 -2.30 0.90
N THR A 129 6.34 -2.14 -0.24
CA THR A 129 6.75 -3.25 -1.13
C THR A 129 7.83 -4.11 -0.47
N LEU A 130 8.79 -3.46 0.21
CA LEU A 130 9.79 -4.16 1.02
C LEU A 130 9.15 -4.93 2.18
N THR A 131 8.19 -4.32 2.89
CA THR A 131 7.45 -4.98 3.97
C THR A 131 6.73 -6.22 3.46
N ALA A 132 6.05 -6.15 2.31
CA ALA A 132 5.38 -7.30 1.71
C ALA A 132 6.35 -8.47 1.47
N LEU A 133 7.53 -8.16 0.95
CA LEU A 133 8.57 -9.16 0.69
C LEU A 133 9.17 -9.70 1.99
N PHE A 134 9.71 -8.83 2.86
CA PHE A 134 10.44 -9.27 4.06
C PHE A 134 9.52 -9.96 5.07
N ALA A 135 8.37 -9.36 5.40
CA ALA A 135 7.42 -9.97 6.32
C ALA A 135 6.82 -11.26 5.75
N GLY A 136 6.55 -11.28 4.43
CA GLY A 136 6.03 -12.48 3.79
C GLY A 136 7.02 -13.64 3.76
N VAL A 137 8.30 -13.39 3.43
CA VAL A 137 9.35 -14.42 3.48
C VAL A 137 9.65 -14.85 4.90
N ALA A 138 9.64 -13.92 5.87
CA ALA A 138 9.74 -14.24 7.30
C ALA A 138 8.63 -15.20 7.73
N LEU A 139 7.40 -14.89 7.32
CA LEU A 139 6.23 -15.70 7.63
C LEU A 139 6.32 -17.11 7.04
N ILE A 140 6.72 -17.23 5.77
CA ILE A 140 6.97 -18.52 5.10
C ILE A 140 8.04 -19.31 5.88
N SER A 141 9.13 -18.66 6.27
CA SER A 141 10.23 -19.31 7.02
C SER A 141 9.77 -19.79 8.39
N ILE A 142 8.92 -18.99 9.09
CA ILE A 142 8.34 -19.36 10.40
C ILE A 142 7.38 -20.53 10.23
N ILE A 143 6.51 -20.53 9.22
CA ILE A 143 5.57 -21.64 8.95
C ILE A 143 6.35 -22.93 8.67
N GLU A 144 7.28 -22.91 7.71
CA GLU A 144 8.07 -24.08 7.34
C GLU A 144 8.97 -24.59 8.49
N GLY A 145 9.55 -23.63 9.24
CA GLY A 145 10.34 -23.94 10.44
C GLY A 145 9.50 -24.58 11.55
N THR A 146 8.27 -24.15 11.73
CA THR A 146 7.31 -24.68 12.71
C THR A 146 6.83 -26.08 12.30
N LEU A 147 6.38 -26.24 11.04
CA LEU A 147 5.85 -27.52 10.51
C LEU A 147 6.90 -28.63 10.54
N HIS A 148 8.12 -28.31 10.18
CA HIS A 148 9.19 -29.30 10.03
C HIS A 148 10.20 -29.28 11.20
N ASN A 149 9.94 -28.51 12.24
CA ASN A 149 10.81 -28.31 13.42
C ASN A 149 12.26 -27.94 13.05
N LYS A 150 12.42 -27.09 12.00
CA LYS A 150 13.73 -26.65 11.49
C LYS A 150 14.15 -25.34 12.13
N LYS A 151 15.01 -25.41 13.17
CA LYS A 151 15.47 -24.23 13.92
C LYS A 151 16.10 -23.14 13.05
N TRP A 152 16.89 -23.52 12.01
CA TRP A 152 17.52 -22.54 11.13
C TRP A 152 16.50 -21.71 10.33
N LEU A 153 15.34 -22.30 9.93
CA LEU A 153 14.24 -21.55 9.29
C LEU A 153 13.56 -20.60 10.27
N LEU A 154 13.38 -21.03 11.53
CA LEU A 154 12.83 -20.16 12.58
C LEU A 154 13.77 -18.98 12.86
N LEU A 155 15.09 -19.24 12.95
CA LEU A 155 16.09 -18.19 13.11
C LEU A 155 16.09 -17.23 11.91
N ALA A 156 16.07 -17.75 10.67
CA ALA A 156 16.00 -16.95 9.45
C ALA A 156 14.72 -16.09 9.41
N GLY A 157 13.58 -16.67 9.79
CA GLY A 157 12.32 -15.92 9.94
C GLY A 157 12.44 -14.79 10.96
N GLY A 158 13.08 -15.05 12.09
CA GLY A 158 13.39 -14.04 13.11
C GLY A 158 14.32 -12.94 12.59
N LEU A 159 15.42 -13.31 11.92
CA LEU A 159 16.34 -12.33 11.29
C LEU A 159 15.59 -11.39 10.34
N LEU A 160 14.73 -11.95 9.47
CA LEU A 160 13.92 -11.16 8.55
C LEU A 160 12.90 -10.26 9.26
N LEU A 161 12.32 -10.70 10.39
CA LEU A 161 11.44 -9.85 11.21
C LEU A 161 12.19 -8.67 11.81
N GLY A 162 13.38 -8.88 12.34
CA GLY A 162 14.20 -7.80 12.90
C GLY A 162 14.64 -6.79 11.83
N PHE A 163 15.07 -7.25 10.65
CA PHE A 163 15.30 -6.35 9.50
C PHE A 163 14.04 -5.59 9.12
N ASN A 164 12.88 -6.27 9.11
CA ASN A 164 11.61 -5.67 8.71
C ASN A 164 11.14 -4.55 9.65
N ILE A 165 11.53 -4.56 10.93
CA ILE A 165 11.26 -3.44 11.85
C ILE A 165 11.89 -2.15 11.32
N PHE A 166 13.11 -2.20 10.79
CA PHE A 166 13.80 -1.03 10.24
C PHE A 166 13.43 -0.72 8.79
N VAL A 167 12.80 -1.65 8.07
CA VAL A 167 12.13 -1.35 6.79
C VAL A 167 11.01 -0.34 7.03
N ARG A 168 10.25 -0.49 8.12
CA ARG A 168 9.25 0.43 8.61
C ARG A 168 9.03 0.17 10.09
N ILE A 169 9.27 1.14 10.96
CA ILE A 169 9.21 0.95 12.43
C ILE A 169 7.87 0.34 12.90
N PRO A 170 6.68 0.74 12.40
CA PRO A 170 5.42 0.09 12.75
C PRO A 170 5.36 -1.42 12.44
N ASN A 171 6.24 -1.97 11.63
CA ASN A 171 6.33 -3.42 11.39
C ASN A 171 6.76 -4.21 12.64
N LEU A 172 7.08 -3.54 13.75
CA LEU A 172 7.16 -4.14 15.08
C LEU A 172 5.89 -4.98 15.39
N SER A 173 4.74 -4.59 14.85
CA SER A 173 3.50 -5.35 14.93
C SER A 173 3.60 -6.77 14.34
N CYS A 174 4.52 -7.03 13.41
CA CYS A 174 4.78 -8.36 12.84
C CYS A 174 5.35 -9.36 13.88
N LEU A 175 5.79 -8.90 15.06
CA LEU A 175 6.11 -9.81 16.17
C LEU A 175 4.90 -10.64 16.61
N SER A 176 3.67 -10.24 16.29
CA SER A 176 2.47 -11.07 16.45
C SER A 176 2.55 -12.43 15.72
N PHE A 177 3.42 -12.58 14.72
CA PHE A 177 3.66 -13.88 14.05
C PHE A 177 4.25 -14.94 15.01
N LEU A 178 4.75 -14.54 16.18
CA LEU A 178 5.14 -15.47 17.24
C LEU A 178 3.98 -16.35 17.75
N ILE A 179 2.73 -15.98 17.45
CA ILE A 179 1.56 -16.81 17.75
C ILE A 179 1.50 -18.10 16.90
N ILE A 180 2.16 -18.13 15.73
CA ILE A 180 2.09 -19.26 14.79
C ILE A 180 2.63 -20.57 15.39
N PRO A 181 3.82 -20.62 15.98
CA PRO A 181 4.29 -21.81 16.69
C PRO A 181 3.38 -22.22 17.86
N CYS A 182 2.83 -21.24 18.59
CA CYS A 182 1.91 -21.50 19.68
C CYS A 182 0.62 -22.17 19.16
N PHE A 183 0.03 -21.63 18.10
CA PHE A 183 -1.16 -22.18 17.46
C PHE A 183 -0.93 -23.62 16.93
N TYR A 184 0.22 -23.86 16.30
CA TYR A 184 0.56 -25.17 15.78
C TYR A 184 0.70 -26.24 16.86
N ASN A 185 1.33 -25.88 17.97
CA ASN A 185 1.56 -26.80 19.09
C ASN A 185 0.37 -26.89 20.06
N PHE A 186 -0.70 -26.13 19.82
CA PHE A 186 -1.93 -26.15 20.61
C PHE A 186 -2.91 -27.20 20.04
N LYS A 187 -2.98 -28.37 20.65
CA LYS A 187 -3.96 -29.42 20.31
C LYS A 187 -5.23 -29.28 21.14
N SER A 188 -5.09 -29.02 22.42
CA SER A 188 -6.15 -28.73 23.38
C SER A 188 -5.54 -28.00 24.58
N TRP A 189 -6.39 -27.39 25.45
CA TRP A 189 -5.92 -26.75 26.68
C TRP A 189 -5.11 -27.67 27.59
N LYS A 190 -5.32 -29.00 27.52
CA LYS A 190 -4.61 -30.00 28.30
C LYS A 190 -3.37 -30.55 27.61
N ASP A 191 -3.27 -30.47 26.29
CA ASP A 191 -2.23 -31.08 25.45
C ASP A 191 -1.39 -30.07 24.67
N MET A 192 -1.11 -28.92 25.26
CA MET A 192 -0.23 -27.94 24.67
C MET A 192 1.24 -28.32 24.88
N ASN A 193 2.01 -28.48 23.79
CA ASN A 193 3.45 -28.70 23.89
C ASN A 193 4.18 -27.36 24.14
N LEU A 194 4.08 -26.87 25.38
CA LEU A 194 4.68 -25.59 25.80
C LEU A 194 6.19 -25.57 25.58
N LYS A 195 6.90 -26.66 25.87
CA LYS A 195 8.36 -26.74 25.71
C LYS A 195 8.76 -26.49 24.24
N GLN A 196 8.07 -27.13 23.28
CA GLN A 196 8.36 -26.95 21.87
C GLN A 196 7.99 -25.53 21.40
N SER A 197 6.84 -25.02 21.81
CA SER A 197 6.43 -23.63 21.50
C SER A 197 7.45 -22.63 22.01
N THR A 198 7.90 -22.77 23.26
CA THR A 198 8.90 -21.87 23.85
C THR A 198 10.21 -21.90 23.07
N VAL A 199 10.72 -23.09 22.73
CA VAL A 199 11.96 -23.22 21.94
C VAL A 199 11.81 -22.57 20.56
N GLN A 200 10.68 -22.79 19.88
CA GLN A 200 10.44 -22.20 18.55
C GLN A 200 10.33 -20.69 18.63
N VAL A 201 9.54 -20.15 19.57
CA VAL A 201 9.37 -18.72 19.78
C VAL A 201 10.70 -18.06 20.17
N SER A 202 11.44 -18.66 21.13
CA SER A 202 12.75 -18.13 21.56
C SER A 202 13.75 -18.07 20.40
N THR A 203 13.73 -19.07 19.49
CA THR A 203 14.59 -19.07 18.31
C THR A 203 14.25 -17.92 17.36
N ILE A 204 12.95 -17.64 17.11
CA ILE A 204 12.51 -16.52 16.29
C ILE A 204 12.92 -15.18 16.95
N VAL A 205 12.66 -15.04 18.24
CA VAL A 205 13.01 -13.83 19.00
C VAL A 205 14.52 -13.59 18.97
N ALA A 206 15.34 -14.63 19.17
CA ALA A 206 16.79 -14.52 19.07
C ALA A 206 17.23 -13.99 17.68
N GLY A 207 16.66 -14.53 16.60
CA GLY A 207 16.91 -14.02 15.26
C GLY A 207 16.52 -12.56 15.10
N ALA A 208 15.33 -12.16 15.58
CA ALA A 208 14.85 -10.78 15.50
C ALA A 208 15.76 -9.82 16.28
N VAL A 209 16.19 -10.19 17.48
CA VAL A 209 17.11 -9.37 18.28
C VAL A 209 18.47 -9.24 17.61
N ILE A 210 19.06 -10.35 17.13
CA ILE A 210 20.36 -10.31 16.43
C ILE A 210 20.32 -9.36 15.25
N SER A 211 19.34 -9.49 14.36
CA SER A 211 19.25 -8.62 13.19
C SER A 211 18.93 -7.18 13.54
N SER A 212 18.09 -6.93 14.55
CA SER A 212 17.80 -5.58 15.02
C SER A 212 19.07 -4.90 15.57
N VAL A 213 19.88 -5.61 16.35
CA VAL A 213 21.18 -5.09 16.85
C VAL A 213 22.13 -4.81 15.69
N LEU A 214 22.24 -5.72 14.71
CA LEU A 214 23.11 -5.53 13.55
C LEU A 214 22.70 -4.30 12.73
N VAL A 215 21.38 -4.12 12.47
CA VAL A 215 20.88 -2.93 11.75
C VAL A 215 21.13 -1.67 12.57
N TRP A 216 20.92 -1.71 13.89
CA TRP A 216 21.18 -0.56 14.74
C TRP A 216 22.65 -0.13 14.71
N LEU A 217 23.58 -1.10 14.87
CA LEU A 217 25.01 -0.83 14.76
C LEU A 217 25.39 -0.28 13.39
N PHE A 218 24.78 -0.81 12.34
CA PHE A 218 24.96 -0.29 10.99
C PHE A 218 24.46 1.16 10.86
N LEU A 219 23.27 1.49 11.37
CA LEU A 219 22.75 2.86 11.34
C LEU A 219 23.63 3.83 12.11
N MET A 220 24.18 3.40 13.28
CA MET A 220 25.16 4.17 14.02
C MET A 220 26.43 4.44 13.20
N SER A 221 26.92 3.44 12.48
CA SER A 221 28.15 3.59 11.66
C SER A 221 28.04 4.60 10.52
N ILE A 222 26.80 4.85 10.04
CA ILE A 222 26.52 5.83 8.98
C ILE A 222 25.87 7.12 9.53
N GLY A 223 25.77 7.30 10.86
CA GLY A 223 25.18 8.47 11.51
C GLY A 223 23.67 8.63 11.26
N ALA A 224 22.95 7.55 10.95
CA ALA A 224 21.50 7.56 10.72
C ALA A 224 20.67 7.12 11.94
N ASP A 225 21.29 6.72 13.04
CA ASP A 225 20.67 6.36 14.31
C ASP A 225 19.87 7.51 14.90
N ARG A 226 20.36 8.75 14.79
CA ARG A 226 19.67 9.95 15.26
C ARG A 226 18.30 10.12 14.65
N LEU A 227 18.09 9.76 13.38
CA LEU A 227 16.78 9.81 12.71
C LEU A 227 15.75 8.95 13.43
N VAL A 228 16.16 7.77 13.91
CA VAL A 228 15.28 6.84 14.64
C VAL A 228 15.07 7.34 16.08
N ILE A 229 16.12 7.85 16.73
CA ILE A 229 16.03 8.40 18.10
C ILE A 229 15.05 9.58 18.12
N ASP A 230 15.15 10.51 17.17
CA ASP A 230 14.25 11.66 17.05
C ASP A 230 12.79 11.22 16.85
N LEU A 231 12.57 10.19 16.02
CA LEU A 231 11.24 9.62 15.84
C LEU A 231 10.70 9.03 17.15
N VAL A 232 11.51 8.20 17.84
CA VAL A 232 11.10 7.55 19.10
C VAL A 232 10.81 8.58 20.18
N ALA A 233 11.63 9.62 20.29
CA ALA A 233 11.41 10.73 21.23
C ALA A 233 10.09 11.45 20.98
N SER A 234 9.64 11.51 19.72
CA SER A 234 8.39 12.15 19.32
C SER A 234 7.14 11.25 19.37
N ILE A 235 7.29 9.96 19.65
CA ILE A 235 6.14 9.03 19.66
C ILE A 235 5.09 9.43 20.71
N GLY A 236 5.51 9.92 21.89
CA GLY A 236 4.60 10.39 22.92
C GLY A 236 3.68 11.51 22.41
N ASP A 237 4.24 12.49 21.74
CA ASP A 237 3.51 13.62 21.15
C ASP A 237 2.61 13.15 20.00
N THR A 238 3.09 12.17 19.24
CA THR A 238 2.37 11.56 18.12
C THR A 238 1.12 10.81 18.56
N LEU A 239 1.21 9.97 19.57
CA LEU A 239 0.10 9.13 20.04
C LEU A 239 -0.90 9.91 20.88
N GLY A 240 -0.46 10.91 21.64
CA GLY A 240 -1.29 11.76 22.50
C GLY A 240 -1.85 13.01 21.82
N GLY A 241 -1.30 13.40 20.67
CA GLY A 241 -1.59 14.67 20.00
C GLY A 241 -2.80 14.65 19.04
N LYS A 242 -3.11 15.81 18.49
CA LYS A 242 -4.12 16.02 17.45
C LYS A 242 -3.64 15.59 16.05
N SER A 243 -2.80 14.58 15.95
CA SER A 243 -2.24 14.12 14.69
C SER A 243 -3.12 13.11 13.98
N THR A 244 -2.94 12.96 12.67
CA THR A 244 -3.58 11.90 11.86
C THR A 244 -3.16 10.49 12.31
N HIS A 245 -2.06 10.38 13.09
CA HIS A 245 -1.51 9.15 13.67
C HIS A 245 -1.92 8.95 15.13
N GLY A 246 -2.82 9.78 15.67
CA GLY A 246 -3.34 9.61 17.04
C GLY A 246 -4.05 8.26 17.23
N SER A 247 -3.90 7.64 18.40
CA SER A 247 -4.42 6.30 18.69
C SER A 247 -5.92 6.15 18.41
N SER A 248 -6.73 7.14 18.77
CA SER A 248 -8.18 7.15 18.50
C SER A 248 -8.50 7.20 17.00
N SER A 249 -7.76 7.99 16.22
CA SER A 249 -7.90 8.06 14.77
C SER A 249 -7.52 6.74 14.10
N LEU A 250 -6.44 6.11 14.54
CA LEU A 250 -5.99 4.81 13.99
C LEU A 250 -7.02 3.70 14.26
N ILE A 251 -7.56 3.61 15.48
CA ILE A 251 -8.58 2.63 15.85
C ILE A 251 -9.87 2.85 15.04
N ALA A 252 -10.32 4.10 14.92
CA ALA A 252 -11.52 4.44 14.15
C ALA A 252 -11.37 4.03 12.68
N LYS A 253 -10.27 4.42 12.03
CA LYS A 253 -9.98 4.06 10.63
C LYS A 253 -9.84 2.55 10.44
N TYR A 254 -9.22 1.86 11.41
CA TYR A 254 -9.04 0.42 11.35
C TYR A 254 -10.40 -0.31 11.38
N SER A 255 -11.26 0.04 12.36
CA SER A 255 -12.58 -0.59 12.51
C SER A 255 -13.50 -0.29 11.32
N GLU A 256 -13.51 0.94 10.84
CA GLU A 256 -14.29 1.39 9.70
C GLU A 256 -13.93 0.59 8.42
N ASN A 257 -12.66 0.51 8.08
CA ASN A 257 -12.20 -0.23 6.90
C ASN A 257 -12.41 -1.75 7.03
N LEU A 258 -12.38 -2.30 8.24
CA LEU A 258 -12.73 -3.70 8.48
C LEU A 258 -14.21 -3.95 8.17
N LEU A 259 -15.11 -3.06 8.63
CA LEU A 259 -16.54 -3.13 8.31
C LEU A 259 -16.80 -3.05 6.81
N ILE A 260 -16.07 -2.19 6.08
CA ILE A 260 -16.14 -2.11 4.61
C ILE A 260 -15.75 -3.48 4.00
N SER A 261 -14.73 -4.15 4.52
CA SER A 261 -14.32 -5.47 4.02
C SER A 261 -15.40 -6.54 4.24
N VAL A 262 -16.12 -6.48 5.37
CA VAL A 262 -17.28 -7.34 5.64
C VAL A 262 -18.42 -7.04 4.68
N GLU A 263 -18.76 -5.76 4.51
CA GLU A 263 -19.84 -5.31 3.62
C GLU A 263 -19.63 -5.81 2.19
N TYR A 264 -18.46 -5.56 1.61
CA TYR A 264 -18.17 -5.98 0.23
C TYR A 264 -18.06 -7.49 0.07
N PHE A 265 -17.59 -8.21 1.10
CA PHE A 265 -17.64 -9.66 1.07
C PHE A 265 -19.10 -10.17 1.05
N VAL A 266 -19.98 -9.58 1.85
CA VAL A 266 -21.42 -9.92 1.85
C VAL A 266 -22.04 -9.61 0.49
N VAL A 267 -21.76 -8.45 -0.11
CA VAL A 267 -22.23 -8.11 -1.47
C VAL A 267 -21.79 -9.17 -2.48
N PHE A 268 -20.52 -9.60 -2.42
CA PHE A 268 -20.00 -10.66 -3.29
C PHE A 268 -20.70 -11.99 -3.06
N ALA A 269 -20.84 -12.42 -1.81
CA ALA A 269 -21.48 -13.69 -1.46
C ALA A 269 -22.98 -13.72 -1.86
N VAL A 270 -23.73 -12.65 -1.54
CA VAL A 270 -25.15 -12.53 -1.90
C VAL A 270 -25.33 -12.51 -3.41
N THR A 271 -24.45 -11.80 -4.14
CA THR A 271 -24.52 -11.78 -5.61
C THR A 271 -24.30 -13.17 -6.21
N ILE A 272 -23.35 -13.96 -5.66
CA ILE A 272 -23.15 -15.35 -6.08
C ILE A 272 -24.42 -16.18 -5.80
N LEU A 273 -25.03 -16.03 -4.63
CA LEU A 273 -26.26 -16.76 -4.26
C LEU A 273 -27.41 -16.43 -5.21
N ILE A 274 -27.65 -15.14 -5.49
CA ILE A 274 -28.69 -14.70 -6.43
C ILE A 274 -28.41 -15.24 -7.83
N ALA A 275 -27.17 -15.12 -8.31
CA ALA A 275 -26.79 -15.62 -9.63
C ALA A 275 -26.90 -17.16 -9.73
N SER A 276 -26.61 -17.89 -8.65
CA SER A 276 -26.74 -19.34 -8.60
C SER A 276 -28.23 -19.79 -8.60
N ALA A 277 -29.15 -18.94 -8.13
CA ALA A 277 -30.60 -19.19 -8.21
C ALA A 277 -31.13 -19.14 -9.65
N SER A 278 -30.32 -18.80 -10.63
CA SER A 278 -30.69 -18.83 -12.06
C SER A 278 -31.19 -20.19 -12.54
N HIS A 279 -30.87 -21.29 -11.81
CA HIS A 279 -31.40 -22.62 -12.14
C HIS A 279 -32.92 -22.74 -11.98
N LEU A 280 -33.56 -21.90 -11.12
CA LEU A 280 -34.99 -21.85 -10.92
C LEU A 280 -35.75 -21.32 -12.16
N VAL A 281 -35.03 -20.68 -13.05
CA VAL A 281 -35.58 -20.05 -14.24
C VAL A 281 -35.46 -21.00 -15.45
N LYS A 282 -36.55 -21.29 -16.13
CA LYS A 282 -36.58 -22.20 -17.30
C LYS A 282 -35.98 -21.56 -18.56
N PRO A 283 -36.30 -20.29 -18.96
CA PRO A 283 -35.81 -19.70 -20.19
C PRO A 283 -34.28 -19.45 -20.13
N LYS A 284 -33.54 -19.98 -21.10
CA LYS A 284 -32.06 -19.81 -21.16
C LYS A 284 -31.62 -18.32 -21.25
N TRP A 285 -32.41 -17.49 -21.93
CA TRP A 285 -32.11 -16.07 -22.04
C TRP A 285 -32.20 -15.37 -20.69
N LEU A 286 -33.17 -15.70 -19.85
CA LEU A 286 -33.36 -15.12 -18.53
C LEU A 286 -32.22 -15.51 -17.58
N LYS A 287 -31.70 -16.75 -17.67
CA LYS A 287 -30.47 -17.15 -16.96
C LYS A 287 -29.28 -16.26 -17.33
N ARG A 288 -29.11 -15.98 -18.64
CA ARG A 288 -28.04 -15.07 -19.10
C ARG A 288 -28.21 -13.65 -18.57
N VAL A 289 -29.45 -13.16 -18.50
CA VAL A 289 -29.75 -11.84 -17.89
C VAL A 289 -29.38 -11.82 -16.42
N ILE A 290 -29.72 -12.84 -15.63
CA ILE A 290 -29.36 -12.93 -14.20
C ILE A 290 -27.82 -12.92 -14.05
N TRP A 291 -27.09 -13.68 -14.85
CA TRP A 291 -25.63 -13.69 -14.81
C TRP A 291 -25.02 -12.35 -15.23
N PHE A 292 -25.61 -11.69 -16.23
CA PHE A 292 -25.19 -10.35 -16.62
C PHE A 292 -25.43 -9.31 -15.51
N LEU A 293 -26.57 -9.40 -14.82
CA LEU A 293 -26.87 -8.54 -13.68
C LEU A 293 -25.88 -8.79 -12.53
N ALA A 294 -25.56 -10.05 -12.23
CA ALA A 294 -24.55 -10.40 -11.24
C ALA A 294 -23.17 -9.81 -11.61
N PHE A 295 -22.78 -9.94 -12.88
CA PHE A 295 -21.57 -9.29 -13.40
C PHE A 295 -21.61 -7.77 -13.17
N GLN A 296 -22.72 -7.10 -13.52
CA GLN A 296 -22.88 -5.66 -13.37
C GLN A 296 -22.84 -5.21 -11.90
N VAL A 297 -23.46 -5.96 -10.98
CA VAL A 297 -23.44 -5.63 -9.55
C VAL A 297 -22.01 -5.62 -9.02
N ILE A 298 -21.23 -6.69 -9.24
CA ILE A 298 -19.85 -6.76 -8.75
C ILE A 298 -18.97 -5.73 -9.46
N TYR A 299 -19.07 -5.61 -10.79
CA TYR A 299 -18.28 -4.65 -11.57
C TYR A 299 -18.53 -3.21 -11.10
N ARG A 300 -19.80 -2.80 -11.00
CA ARG A 300 -20.16 -1.43 -10.59
C ARG A 300 -19.86 -1.17 -9.12
N SER A 301 -20.16 -2.11 -8.22
CA SER A 301 -19.83 -1.95 -6.80
C SER A 301 -18.33 -1.76 -6.59
N THR A 302 -17.49 -2.44 -7.36
CA THR A 302 -16.03 -2.35 -7.23
C THR A 302 -15.47 -1.13 -7.95
N TYR A 303 -15.99 -0.80 -9.14
CA TYR A 303 -15.47 0.26 -10.00
C TYR A 303 -15.97 1.66 -9.62
N LEU A 304 -17.28 1.81 -9.36
CA LEU A 304 -17.92 3.12 -9.17
C LEU A 304 -17.91 3.58 -7.71
N TYR A 305 -18.06 2.66 -6.76
CA TYR A 305 -18.06 3.02 -5.35
C TYR A 305 -16.62 3.20 -4.84
N THR A 306 -16.09 4.39 -5.04
CA THR A 306 -15.13 4.95 -4.08
C THR A 306 -15.97 5.52 -2.96
N SER A 307 -16.23 4.73 -1.93
CA SER A 307 -16.97 5.22 -0.77
C SER A 307 -16.21 6.40 -0.14
N VAL A 308 -16.93 7.30 0.48
CA VAL A 308 -16.38 8.36 1.33
C VAL A 308 -15.44 7.77 2.41
N LEU A 309 -15.53 6.49 2.68
CA LEU A 309 -14.94 5.73 3.78
C LEU A 309 -13.77 4.81 3.38
N GLY A 310 -13.50 4.59 2.08
CA GLY A 310 -12.39 3.74 1.66
C GLY A 310 -12.49 3.20 0.23
N ASP A 311 -11.45 2.46 -0.21
CA ASP A 311 -11.43 1.84 -1.52
C ASP A 311 -12.25 0.55 -1.54
N ALA A 312 -13.42 0.59 -2.15
CA ALA A 312 -14.31 -0.56 -2.32
C ALA A 312 -13.61 -1.78 -2.94
N THR A 313 -12.68 -1.55 -3.87
CA THR A 313 -11.87 -2.60 -4.49
C THR A 313 -11.03 -3.32 -3.45
N LEU A 314 -10.34 -2.56 -2.61
CA LEU A 314 -9.51 -3.10 -1.54
C LEU A 314 -10.37 -3.79 -0.49
N GLY A 315 -11.50 -3.19 -0.09
CA GLY A 315 -12.46 -3.81 0.83
C GLY A 315 -12.92 -5.19 0.35
N MET A 316 -13.27 -5.32 -0.94
CA MET A 316 -13.65 -6.61 -1.52
C MET A 316 -12.48 -7.61 -1.56
N MET A 317 -11.28 -7.19 -1.96
CA MET A 317 -10.10 -8.06 -1.99
C MET A 317 -9.74 -8.56 -0.59
N ASN A 318 -9.79 -7.69 0.41
CA ASN A 318 -9.55 -8.03 1.81
C ASN A 318 -10.61 -8.98 2.35
N GLY A 319 -11.88 -8.69 2.09
CA GLY A 319 -12.99 -9.57 2.45
C GLY A 319 -12.84 -10.97 1.87
N LEU A 320 -12.54 -11.07 0.57
CA LEU A 320 -12.27 -12.35 -0.09
C LEU A 320 -11.06 -13.08 0.53
N GLY A 321 -10.00 -12.35 0.85
CA GLY A 321 -8.79 -12.90 1.48
C GLY A 321 -9.07 -13.47 2.86
N ILE A 322 -9.67 -12.68 3.74
CA ILE A 322 -9.94 -13.05 5.13
C ILE A 322 -11.01 -14.16 5.19
N PHE A 323 -12.19 -13.89 4.67
CA PHE A 323 -13.32 -14.84 4.81
C PHE A 323 -13.14 -16.11 3.98
N GLY A 324 -12.53 -16.00 2.79
CA GLY A 324 -12.15 -17.18 2.02
C GLY A 324 -11.05 -18.01 2.69
N GLY A 325 -10.11 -17.35 3.40
CA GLY A 325 -9.11 -18.00 4.24
C GLY A 325 -9.74 -18.78 5.42
N CYS A 326 -10.82 -18.27 6.00
CA CYS A 326 -11.55 -18.95 7.08
C CYS A 326 -12.06 -20.34 6.67
N VAL A 327 -12.34 -20.57 5.37
CA VAL A 327 -12.73 -21.91 4.89
C VAL A 327 -11.65 -22.94 5.25
N TYR A 328 -10.39 -22.60 5.08
CA TYR A 328 -9.30 -23.50 5.41
C TYR A 328 -9.02 -23.60 6.92
N LEU A 329 -9.34 -22.57 7.71
CA LEU A 329 -9.27 -22.66 9.17
C LEU A 329 -10.21 -23.74 9.71
N PHE A 330 -11.42 -23.86 9.12
CA PHE A 330 -12.42 -24.84 9.56
C PHE A 330 -12.24 -26.20 8.88
N GLN A 331 -11.90 -26.26 7.60
CA GLN A 331 -11.95 -27.46 6.78
C GLN A 331 -10.59 -27.97 6.29
N GLY A 332 -9.51 -27.21 6.52
CA GLY A 332 -8.18 -27.55 6.03
C GLY A 332 -7.44 -28.59 6.88
N GLY A 333 -6.44 -29.25 6.29
CA GLY A 333 -5.39 -29.95 7.04
C GLY A 333 -4.50 -28.95 7.80
N VAL A 334 -3.62 -29.44 8.66
CA VAL A 334 -2.80 -28.64 9.57
C VAL A 334 -2.00 -27.54 8.83
N GLU A 335 -1.35 -27.89 7.70
CA GLU A 335 -0.57 -26.94 6.91
C GLU A 335 -1.43 -25.82 6.36
N LYS A 336 -2.60 -26.16 5.77
CA LYS A 336 -3.54 -25.17 5.20
C LYS A 336 -4.12 -24.28 6.28
N LYS A 337 -4.45 -24.82 7.46
CA LYS A 337 -4.90 -24.02 8.62
C LYS A 337 -3.85 -23.02 9.04
N LEU A 338 -2.60 -23.47 9.17
CA LEU A 338 -1.50 -22.61 9.59
C LEU A 338 -1.22 -21.50 8.58
N ILE A 339 -1.18 -21.83 7.29
CA ILE A 339 -0.98 -20.84 6.22
C ILE A 339 -2.16 -19.86 6.16
N ALA A 340 -3.40 -20.32 6.29
CA ALA A 340 -4.58 -19.46 6.28
C ALA A 340 -4.61 -18.51 7.49
N LEU A 341 -4.32 -19.00 8.70
CA LEU A 341 -4.18 -18.17 9.88
C LEU A 341 -3.11 -17.09 9.67
N SER A 342 -1.95 -17.51 9.16
CA SER A 342 -0.82 -16.61 8.89
C SER A 342 -1.17 -15.54 7.86
N ALA A 343 -1.90 -15.90 6.81
CA ALA A 343 -2.34 -14.98 5.77
C ALA A 343 -3.35 -13.94 6.30
N ILE A 344 -4.30 -14.38 7.11
CA ILE A 344 -5.28 -13.49 7.78
C ILE A 344 -4.54 -12.55 8.74
N LEU A 345 -3.66 -13.11 9.59
CA LEU A 345 -2.89 -12.33 10.55
C LEU A 345 -2.01 -11.28 9.86
N PHE A 346 -1.34 -11.66 8.77
CA PHE A 346 -0.54 -10.74 7.97
C PHE A 346 -1.36 -9.54 7.46
N SER A 347 -2.57 -9.79 6.95
CA SER A 347 -3.46 -8.73 6.50
C SER A 347 -3.94 -7.82 7.63
N LEU A 348 -4.19 -8.36 8.82
CA LEU A 348 -4.72 -7.60 9.95
C LEU A 348 -3.64 -6.78 10.68
N VAL A 349 -2.40 -7.27 10.69
CA VAL A 349 -1.33 -6.69 11.52
C VAL A 349 -0.58 -5.56 10.82
N ILE A 350 -0.34 -5.67 9.52
CA ILE A 350 0.42 -4.66 8.76
C ILE A 350 -0.21 -3.26 8.79
N PRO A 351 -1.54 -3.08 8.78
CA PRO A 351 -2.16 -1.77 8.88
C PRO A 351 -1.95 -1.05 10.21
N LEU A 352 -1.59 -1.78 11.26
CA LEU A 352 -1.33 -1.19 12.57
C LEU A 352 -0.17 -0.19 12.48
N GLY A 353 -0.40 1.02 12.98
CA GLY A 353 0.58 2.10 12.89
C GLY A 353 0.64 2.84 11.56
N SER A 354 -0.33 2.64 10.65
CA SER A 354 -0.49 3.42 9.43
C SER A 354 -1.60 4.46 9.57
N ASP A 355 -1.36 5.67 9.13
CA ASP A 355 -2.39 6.74 9.04
C ASP A 355 -3.49 6.41 8.02
N GLY A 356 -3.18 5.60 7.01
CA GLY A 356 -4.17 5.00 6.11
C GLY A 356 -5.04 3.93 6.78
N GLY A 357 -4.73 3.53 8.03
CA GLY A 357 -5.44 2.48 8.74
C GLY A 357 -5.51 1.20 7.93
N PHE A 358 -6.68 0.58 7.91
CA PHE A 358 -6.91 -0.67 7.19
C PHE A 358 -6.73 -0.57 5.66
N GLN A 359 -6.66 0.63 5.10
CA GLN A 359 -6.34 0.82 3.67
C GLN A 359 -4.94 0.32 3.31
N THR A 360 -3.99 0.31 4.26
CA THR A 360 -2.68 -0.31 4.05
C THR A 360 -2.68 -1.84 4.10
N MET A 361 -3.82 -2.46 4.35
CA MET A 361 -4.00 -3.91 4.32
C MET A 361 -3.63 -4.55 2.97
N TRP A 362 -3.59 -3.75 1.90
CA TRP A 362 -3.14 -4.23 0.59
C TRP A 362 -1.73 -4.87 0.63
N VAL A 363 -0.90 -4.53 1.61
CA VAL A 363 0.40 -5.17 1.83
C VAL A 363 0.22 -6.64 2.26
N GLY A 364 -0.79 -6.94 3.07
CA GLY A 364 -1.12 -8.30 3.52
C GLY A 364 -1.87 -9.12 2.48
N THR A 365 -2.58 -8.48 1.54
CA THR A 365 -3.36 -9.19 0.50
C THR A 365 -2.49 -9.98 -0.46
N TRP A 366 -1.18 -9.73 -0.54
CA TRP A 366 -0.25 -10.59 -1.27
C TRP A 366 -0.33 -12.07 -0.85
N LEU A 367 -0.61 -12.34 0.41
CA LEU A 367 -0.75 -13.69 0.93
C LEU A 367 -2.22 -14.09 1.13
N SER A 368 -3.05 -13.20 1.69
CA SER A 368 -4.42 -13.54 2.05
C SER A 368 -5.33 -13.72 0.83
N LEU A 369 -5.21 -12.89 -0.21
CA LEU A 369 -6.09 -13.00 -1.38
C LEU A 369 -5.89 -14.31 -2.16
N PRO A 370 -4.66 -14.77 -2.49
CA PRO A 370 -4.46 -16.07 -3.11
C PRO A 370 -5.00 -17.23 -2.27
N VAL A 371 -4.76 -17.20 -0.95
CA VAL A 371 -5.27 -18.23 -0.02
C VAL A 371 -6.79 -18.18 0.05
N GLY A 372 -7.38 -16.98 0.16
CA GLY A 372 -8.82 -16.79 0.24
C GLY A 372 -9.55 -17.22 -1.02
N LEU A 373 -9.08 -16.82 -2.21
CA LEU A 373 -9.66 -17.29 -3.48
C LEU A 373 -9.57 -18.81 -3.61
N SER A 374 -8.47 -19.40 -3.15
CA SER A 374 -8.31 -20.85 -3.14
C SER A 374 -9.29 -21.54 -2.16
N GLY A 375 -9.56 -20.90 -1.01
CA GLY A 375 -10.52 -21.37 -0.01
C GLY A 375 -11.96 -21.32 -0.55
N LEU A 376 -12.36 -20.21 -1.14
CA LEU A 376 -13.68 -20.08 -1.77
C LEU A 376 -13.86 -21.07 -2.93
N TYR A 377 -12.81 -21.25 -3.75
CA TYR A 377 -12.84 -22.26 -4.81
C TYR A 377 -13.01 -23.68 -4.25
N HIS A 378 -12.33 -24.00 -3.15
CA HIS A 378 -12.46 -25.27 -2.46
C HIS A 378 -13.90 -25.48 -1.96
N PHE A 379 -14.49 -24.46 -1.31
CA PHE A 379 -15.87 -24.46 -0.86
C PHE A 379 -16.86 -24.72 -2.02
N VAL A 380 -16.70 -23.98 -3.14
CA VAL A 380 -17.53 -24.14 -4.34
C VAL A 380 -17.41 -25.54 -4.94
N LYS A 381 -16.18 -26.10 -4.92
CA LYS A 381 -15.91 -27.45 -5.41
C LYS A 381 -16.59 -28.50 -4.53
N GLN A 382 -16.48 -28.39 -3.21
CA GLN A 382 -17.14 -29.28 -2.25
C GLN A 382 -18.67 -29.21 -2.36
N ALA A 383 -19.22 -28.00 -2.47
CA ALA A 383 -20.66 -27.82 -2.69
C ALA A 383 -21.16 -28.58 -3.93
N LYS A 384 -20.34 -28.62 -5.00
CA LYS A 384 -20.62 -29.38 -6.20
C LYS A 384 -20.52 -30.88 -5.98
N GLU A 385 -19.44 -31.38 -5.37
CA GLU A 385 -19.19 -32.81 -5.16
C GLU A 385 -20.17 -33.43 -4.19
N GLN A 386 -20.56 -32.69 -3.15
CA GLN A 386 -21.53 -33.14 -2.15
C GLN A 386 -23.00 -32.83 -2.53
N GLN A 387 -23.21 -32.26 -3.73
CA GLN A 387 -24.54 -31.86 -4.21
C GLN A 387 -25.27 -30.94 -3.22
N TRP A 388 -24.53 -30.05 -2.55
CA TRP A 388 -25.14 -29.12 -1.62
C TRP A 388 -26.16 -28.26 -2.35
N ALA A 389 -27.36 -28.19 -1.81
CA ALA A 389 -28.41 -27.31 -2.24
C ALA A 389 -28.80 -26.42 -1.07
N LEU A 390 -28.87 -25.12 -1.30
CA LEU A 390 -29.55 -24.24 -0.37
C LEU A 390 -31.05 -24.56 -0.41
N VAL A 391 -31.56 -25.07 0.69
CA VAL A 391 -32.98 -25.40 0.87
C VAL A 391 -33.60 -24.25 1.64
N PHE A 392 -34.54 -23.54 1.00
CA PHE A 392 -35.22 -22.41 1.64
C PHE A 392 -36.40 -22.86 2.50
N GLY A 393 -36.91 -24.06 2.28
CA GLY A 393 -38.02 -24.63 3.03
C GLY A 393 -38.49 -25.96 2.45
N THR A 394 -39.30 -26.63 3.18
CA THR A 394 -40.05 -27.81 2.73
C THR A 394 -41.47 -27.36 2.43
N VAL A 395 -41.91 -27.51 1.20
CA VAL A 395 -43.34 -27.30 0.85
C VAL A 395 -44.03 -28.65 0.87
N GLU A 396 -45.03 -28.77 1.70
CA GLU A 396 -45.94 -29.92 1.66
C GLU A 396 -46.86 -29.72 0.46
N LEU A 397 -46.73 -30.58 -0.52
CA LEU A 397 -47.64 -30.64 -1.66
C LEU A 397 -48.55 -31.84 -1.48
N GLU A 398 -49.82 -31.58 -1.29
CA GLU A 398 -50.84 -32.60 -1.31
C GLU A 398 -51.12 -32.99 -2.77
N SER A 399 -50.92 -34.25 -3.12
CA SER A 399 -51.26 -34.74 -4.45
C SER A 399 -52.77 -34.91 -4.57
N VAL A 400 -53.32 -34.87 -5.79
CA VAL A 400 -54.74 -35.13 -6.08
C VAL A 400 -55.17 -36.51 -5.58
N LYS A 401 -54.26 -37.36 -5.15
CA LYS A 401 -54.52 -38.70 -4.55
C LYS A 401 -54.33 -38.70 -3.02
N GLY A 402 -54.20 -37.54 -2.35
CA GLY A 402 -54.06 -37.48 -0.89
C GLY A 402 -52.65 -37.86 -0.37
N GLU A 403 -51.66 -38.06 -1.22
CA GLU A 403 -50.30 -38.35 -0.80
C GLU A 403 -49.58 -37.05 -0.49
N ILE A 404 -49.09 -36.90 0.73
CA ILE A 404 -48.26 -35.73 1.15
C ILE A 404 -46.84 -35.95 0.64
N CYS A 405 -46.44 -35.14 -0.32
CA CYS A 405 -45.06 -35.12 -0.84
C CYS A 405 -44.33 -33.90 -0.36
N ASN A 406 -43.32 -34.08 0.49
CA ASN A 406 -42.45 -33.01 0.97
C ASN A 406 -41.41 -32.64 -0.10
N LYS A 407 -41.65 -31.57 -0.85
CA LYS A 407 -40.72 -31.08 -1.87
C LYS A 407 -39.82 -29.99 -1.31
N LYS A 408 -38.52 -30.29 -1.21
CA LYS A 408 -37.52 -29.31 -0.81
C LYS A 408 -37.30 -28.29 -1.94
N ILE A 409 -37.48 -27.00 -1.65
CA ILE A 409 -37.18 -25.93 -2.59
C ILE A 409 -35.66 -25.67 -2.56
N ARG A 410 -35.00 -26.05 -3.63
CA ARG A 410 -33.55 -25.79 -3.81
C ARG A 410 -33.34 -24.45 -4.46
N ILE A 411 -32.62 -23.55 -3.80
CA ILE A 411 -32.30 -22.18 -4.29
C ILE A 411 -31.13 -22.20 -5.26
N SER A 412 -30.23 -23.19 -5.19
CA SER A 412 -29.04 -23.22 -6.05
C SER A 412 -28.75 -24.62 -6.58
N SER A 413 -28.27 -24.69 -7.83
CA SER A 413 -27.61 -25.90 -8.34
C SER A 413 -26.09 -25.78 -8.21
N PRO A 414 -25.38 -26.88 -7.96
CA PRO A 414 -23.93 -26.85 -7.83
C PRO A 414 -23.19 -26.35 -9.09
N ALA A 415 -23.78 -26.54 -10.27
CA ALA A 415 -23.22 -26.08 -11.54
C ALA A 415 -23.37 -24.57 -11.70
N ASP A 416 -24.55 -24.04 -11.41
CA ASP A 416 -24.83 -22.60 -11.52
C ASP A 416 -24.05 -21.81 -10.46
N PHE A 417 -23.87 -22.35 -9.26
CA PHE A 417 -23.04 -21.77 -8.22
C PHE A 417 -21.58 -21.59 -8.67
N LYS A 418 -21.02 -22.61 -9.34
CA LYS A 418 -19.66 -22.53 -9.89
C LYS A 418 -19.56 -21.47 -10.99
N ILE A 419 -20.54 -21.41 -11.90
CA ILE A 419 -20.57 -20.41 -12.97
C ILE A 419 -20.69 -19.00 -12.37
N ALA A 420 -21.61 -18.80 -11.42
CA ALA A 420 -21.78 -17.53 -10.73
C ALA A 420 -20.49 -17.05 -10.06
N TYR A 421 -19.78 -17.95 -9.37
CA TYR A 421 -18.48 -17.65 -8.77
C TYR A 421 -17.47 -17.11 -9.79
N TYR A 422 -17.32 -17.80 -10.95
CA TYR A 422 -16.38 -17.34 -11.98
C TYR A 422 -16.80 -16.01 -12.63
N ILE A 423 -18.10 -15.80 -12.84
CA ILE A 423 -18.60 -14.52 -13.37
C ILE A 423 -18.28 -13.39 -12.40
N CYS A 424 -18.54 -13.57 -11.10
CA CYS A 424 -18.25 -12.56 -10.09
C CYS A 424 -16.74 -12.30 -9.95
N LEU A 425 -15.92 -13.35 -9.98
CA LEU A 425 -14.46 -13.22 -9.95
C LEU A 425 -13.92 -12.47 -11.19
N PHE A 426 -14.43 -12.79 -12.38
CA PHE A 426 -14.05 -12.11 -13.62
C PHE A 426 -14.50 -10.66 -13.62
N SER A 427 -15.69 -10.35 -13.08
CA SER A 427 -16.19 -8.99 -12.91
C SER A 427 -15.28 -8.15 -12.03
N LEU A 428 -14.85 -8.73 -10.90
CA LEU A 428 -13.91 -8.08 -9.98
C LEU A 428 -12.57 -7.81 -10.66
N PHE A 429 -12.04 -8.79 -11.39
CA PHE A 429 -10.80 -8.64 -12.14
C PHE A 429 -10.87 -7.49 -13.16
N LEU A 430 -11.95 -7.44 -13.95
CA LEU A 430 -12.15 -6.36 -14.92
C LEU A 430 -12.33 -5.00 -14.23
N ALA A 431 -13.03 -4.95 -13.09
CA ALA A 431 -13.19 -3.72 -12.32
C ALA A 431 -11.85 -3.18 -11.80
N VAL A 432 -10.99 -4.07 -11.26
CA VAL A 432 -9.63 -3.70 -10.82
C VAL A 432 -8.82 -3.17 -12.00
N ALA A 433 -8.78 -3.89 -13.13
CA ALA A 433 -8.00 -3.48 -14.30
C ALA A 433 -8.50 -2.13 -14.87
N ALA A 434 -9.82 -1.96 -15.02
CA ALA A 434 -10.41 -0.73 -15.51
C ALA A 434 -10.16 0.46 -14.57
N LYS A 435 -10.22 0.23 -13.25
CA LYS A 435 -9.95 1.26 -12.25
C LYS A 435 -8.50 1.72 -12.32
N VAL A 436 -7.56 0.78 -12.42
CA VAL A 436 -6.13 1.06 -12.53
C VAL A 436 -5.81 1.85 -13.79
N GLU A 437 -6.46 1.53 -14.93
CA GLU A 437 -6.26 2.27 -16.19
C GLU A 437 -6.81 3.70 -16.11
N ASN A 438 -7.92 3.91 -15.39
CA ASN A 438 -8.56 5.21 -15.25
C ASN A 438 -8.03 6.06 -14.09
N ARG A 439 -7.05 5.58 -13.34
CA ARG A 439 -6.52 6.26 -12.17
C ARG A 439 -5.01 6.01 -12.04
N ALA A 440 -4.25 7.08 -11.97
CA ALA A 440 -2.92 7.04 -11.37
C ALA A 440 -2.99 7.74 -10.02
N TYR A 441 -2.26 7.24 -9.07
CA TYR A 441 -2.19 7.80 -7.72
C TYR A 441 -1.76 9.26 -7.80
N TYR A 442 -2.52 10.14 -7.16
CA TYR A 442 -2.32 11.59 -7.16
C TYR A 442 -2.22 12.28 -8.54
N ASP A 443 -2.43 11.55 -9.64
CA ASP A 443 -2.59 12.11 -10.99
C ASP A 443 -3.81 11.47 -11.66
N PRO A 444 -5.04 11.90 -11.28
CA PRO A 444 -6.27 11.27 -11.70
C PRO A 444 -6.51 11.38 -13.20
N GLY A 445 -7.36 10.51 -13.72
CA GLY A 445 -7.73 10.43 -15.13
C GLY A 445 -7.02 9.31 -15.90
N HIS A 446 -7.52 9.04 -17.09
CA HIS A 446 -7.08 7.91 -17.91
C HIS A 446 -5.59 8.01 -18.27
N LYS A 447 -4.86 6.91 -18.16
CA LYS A 447 -3.41 6.87 -18.42
C LYS A 447 -3.05 7.28 -19.84
N SER A 448 -3.86 6.94 -20.85
CA SER A 448 -3.63 7.35 -22.23
C SER A 448 -3.64 8.87 -22.48
N LYS A 449 -4.15 9.67 -21.53
CA LYS A 449 -4.12 11.14 -21.58
C LYS A 449 -2.89 11.74 -20.91
N LYS A 450 -2.03 10.93 -20.31
CA LYS A 450 -0.79 11.36 -19.67
C LYS A 450 0.37 11.21 -20.65
N THR A 451 0.51 12.17 -21.52
CA THR A 451 1.48 12.15 -22.63
C THR A 451 2.45 13.33 -22.60
N PHE A 452 2.35 14.20 -21.57
CA PHE A 452 3.14 15.41 -21.45
C PHE A 452 4.36 15.17 -20.58
N ALA A 453 5.54 15.41 -21.11
CA ALA A 453 6.79 15.26 -20.38
C ALA A 453 6.97 16.38 -19.36
N ILE A 454 7.61 16.05 -18.24
CA ILE A 454 8.11 17.04 -17.28
C ILE A 454 9.54 17.40 -17.66
N ASP A 455 9.82 18.70 -17.71
CA ASP A 455 11.13 19.24 -18.11
C ASP A 455 12.17 19.08 -16.99
N SER A 456 12.55 17.82 -16.76
CA SER A 456 13.65 17.47 -15.86
C SER A 456 14.29 16.15 -16.30
N PRO A 457 15.62 16.03 -16.35
CA PRO A 457 16.30 14.76 -16.62
C PRO A 457 15.89 13.66 -15.66
N LEU A 458 15.60 13.99 -14.39
CA LEU A 458 15.17 13.06 -13.35
C LEU A 458 13.72 12.57 -13.51
N ALA A 459 12.92 13.22 -14.36
CA ALA A 459 11.56 12.80 -14.71
C ALA A 459 11.49 12.18 -16.12
N LYS A 460 12.63 11.92 -16.78
CA LYS A 460 12.66 11.34 -18.11
C LYS A 460 11.94 10.00 -18.16
N GLY A 461 11.04 9.83 -19.14
CA GLY A 461 10.25 8.62 -19.33
C GLY A 461 9.01 8.52 -18.43
N VAL A 462 8.72 9.55 -17.64
CA VAL A 462 7.46 9.68 -16.90
C VAL A 462 6.62 10.80 -17.52
N TYR A 463 5.35 10.49 -17.79
CA TYR A 463 4.43 11.40 -18.44
C TYR A 463 3.29 11.80 -17.50
N ALA A 464 3.04 13.10 -17.45
CA ALA A 464 1.97 13.72 -16.67
C ALA A 464 0.73 14.05 -17.52
N SER A 465 -0.35 14.47 -16.86
CA SER A 465 -1.44 15.18 -17.50
C SER A 465 -0.97 16.56 -18.02
N GLN A 466 -1.63 17.09 -19.05
CA GLN A 466 -1.34 18.42 -19.59
C GLN A 466 -1.37 19.49 -18.48
N GLU A 467 -2.43 19.48 -17.65
CA GLU A 467 -2.59 20.44 -16.55
C GLU A 467 -1.34 20.46 -15.65
N ARG A 468 -0.76 19.29 -15.33
CA ARG A 468 0.44 19.23 -14.47
C ARG A 468 1.68 19.72 -15.19
N ALA A 469 1.88 19.33 -16.44
CA ALA A 469 3.02 19.79 -17.21
C ALA A 469 2.99 21.32 -17.41
N ASP A 470 1.83 21.89 -17.70
CA ASP A 470 1.65 23.35 -17.90
C ASP A 470 1.93 24.16 -16.62
N ILE A 471 1.76 23.55 -15.45
CA ILE A 471 2.06 24.19 -14.16
C ILE A 471 3.52 24.01 -13.77
N ILE A 472 4.04 22.79 -13.89
CA ILE A 472 5.34 22.39 -13.34
C ILE A 472 6.50 22.79 -14.22
N ASN A 473 6.39 22.69 -15.56
CA ASN A 473 7.51 23.02 -16.45
C ASN A 473 7.93 24.49 -16.36
N PRO A 474 7.02 25.48 -16.39
CA PRO A 474 7.41 26.88 -16.17
C PRO A 474 7.98 27.12 -14.76
N LEU A 475 7.43 26.46 -13.73
CA LEU A 475 7.93 26.56 -12.38
C LEU A 475 9.37 26.04 -12.26
N LEU A 476 9.67 24.86 -12.83
CA LEU A 476 11.02 24.29 -12.82
C LEU A 476 12.02 25.15 -13.60
N ALA A 477 11.60 25.71 -14.75
CA ALA A 477 12.43 26.61 -15.52
C ALA A 477 12.82 27.83 -14.68
N GLU A 478 11.86 28.42 -13.99
CA GLU A 478 12.09 29.61 -13.17
C GLU A 478 12.91 29.31 -11.91
N ILE A 479 12.62 28.21 -11.18
CA ILE A 479 13.40 27.82 -10.00
C ILE A 479 14.91 27.73 -10.33
N ARG A 480 15.27 27.19 -11.50
CA ARG A 480 16.67 27.04 -11.94
C ARG A 480 17.43 28.37 -12.11
N HIS A 481 16.73 29.50 -12.21
CA HIS A 481 17.35 30.82 -12.22
C HIS A 481 17.81 31.25 -10.82
N TYR A 482 17.17 30.75 -9.76
CA TYR A 482 17.43 31.16 -8.39
C TYR A 482 18.21 30.13 -7.57
N VAL A 483 18.23 28.85 -7.96
CA VAL A 483 18.94 27.78 -7.23
C VAL A 483 19.80 26.93 -8.15
N LYS A 484 20.94 26.47 -7.59
CA LYS A 484 21.83 25.48 -8.19
C LYS A 484 21.69 24.14 -7.45
N PRO A 485 22.06 22.98 -8.07
CA PRO A 485 22.19 21.72 -7.35
C PRO A 485 23.01 21.87 -6.08
N GLY A 486 22.51 21.38 -4.94
CA GLY A 486 23.14 21.49 -3.63
C GLY A 486 22.76 22.74 -2.83
N ASP A 487 22.12 23.74 -3.42
CA ASP A 487 21.55 24.87 -2.68
C ASP A 487 20.39 24.46 -1.78
N THR A 488 20.13 25.23 -0.73
CA THR A 488 19.02 24.99 0.19
C THR A 488 17.75 25.67 -0.32
N MET A 489 16.64 24.93 -0.33
CA MET A 489 15.32 25.40 -0.77
C MET A 489 14.23 25.01 0.24
N LEU A 490 13.35 25.93 0.58
CA LEU A 490 12.15 25.68 1.35
C LEU A 490 10.96 25.51 0.39
N VAL A 491 10.47 24.30 0.25
CA VAL A 491 9.21 24.02 -0.47
C VAL A 491 8.08 23.92 0.53
N TYR A 492 7.15 24.84 0.49
CA TYR A 492 6.03 24.90 1.40
C TYR A 492 4.72 24.87 0.58
N ASP A 493 3.83 23.93 0.72
CA ASP A 493 3.55 22.95 1.74
C ASP A 493 3.78 21.48 1.28
N SER A 494 3.21 21.03 0.12
CA SER A 494 3.03 19.63 -0.27
C SER A 494 3.57 19.31 -1.67
N SER A 495 4.78 19.82 -1.99
CA SER A 495 5.43 19.58 -3.29
C SER A 495 6.90 19.12 -3.13
N PRO A 496 7.19 18.11 -2.26
CA PRO A 496 8.56 17.68 -1.97
C PRO A 496 9.35 17.22 -3.20
N LEU A 497 8.69 16.79 -4.28
CA LEU A 497 9.36 16.38 -5.51
C LEU A 497 10.18 17.52 -6.15
N LEU A 498 9.83 18.77 -5.90
CA LEU A 498 10.58 19.91 -6.44
C LEU A 498 12.03 19.92 -5.93
N CYS A 499 12.29 19.58 -4.66
CA CYS A 499 13.65 19.43 -4.14
C CYS A 499 14.43 18.36 -4.90
N TYR A 500 13.80 17.21 -5.16
CA TYR A 500 14.45 16.15 -5.92
C TYR A 500 14.77 16.55 -7.37
N LEU A 501 13.81 17.14 -8.09
CA LEU A 501 13.96 17.52 -9.50
C LEU A 501 14.99 18.63 -9.73
N THR A 502 15.21 19.47 -8.72
CA THR A 502 16.20 20.55 -8.75
C THR A 502 17.51 20.18 -8.09
N LYS A 503 17.61 18.98 -7.49
CA LYS A 503 18.76 18.52 -6.69
C LYS A 503 19.11 19.48 -5.55
N THR A 504 18.10 20.13 -4.94
CA THR A 504 18.28 21.06 -3.82
C THR A 504 18.11 20.35 -2.48
N LYS A 505 18.75 20.90 -1.45
CA LYS A 505 18.64 20.46 -0.06
C LYS A 505 17.36 21.01 0.56
N PRO A 506 16.48 20.18 1.14
CA PRO A 506 15.30 20.71 1.82
C PRO A 506 15.71 21.49 3.07
N PHE A 507 15.21 22.73 3.22
CA PHE A 507 15.48 23.55 4.39
C PHE A 507 15.01 22.85 5.68
N ALA A 508 15.78 22.95 6.75
CA ALA A 508 15.58 22.24 8.02
C ALA A 508 15.57 20.70 7.89
N GLY A 509 16.06 20.14 6.79
CA GLY A 509 15.95 18.72 6.49
C GLY A 509 14.52 18.25 6.20
N ILE A 510 13.59 19.16 6.00
CA ILE A 510 12.16 18.90 5.88
C ILE A 510 11.73 19.10 4.43
N SER A 511 11.61 18.00 3.66
CA SER A 511 11.10 18.05 2.28
C SER A 511 9.58 18.18 2.21
N TRP A 512 8.87 17.67 3.22
CA TRP A 512 7.41 17.70 3.31
C TRP A 512 6.96 18.11 4.73
N PRO A 513 6.61 19.39 4.96
CA PRO A 513 6.25 19.91 6.28
C PRO A 513 5.18 19.12 7.02
N CYS A 514 4.13 18.68 6.33
CA CYS A 514 2.98 18.02 6.96
C CYS A 514 3.28 16.65 7.60
N VAL A 515 4.43 16.05 7.28
CA VAL A 515 4.86 14.79 7.90
C VAL A 515 5.40 15.02 9.31
N PHE A 516 5.75 16.26 9.63
CA PHE A 516 6.23 16.68 10.94
C PHE A 516 5.10 17.34 11.74
N TYR A 517 5.06 17.07 13.04
CA TYR A 517 4.10 17.74 13.94
C TYR A 517 4.48 19.21 14.10
N GLY A 518 3.46 20.04 14.40
CA GLY A 518 3.63 21.48 14.52
C GLY A 518 4.83 21.88 15.38
N ASP A 519 4.97 21.31 16.56
CA ASP A 519 6.07 21.58 17.49
C ASP A 519 7.42 21.12 16.94
N GLN A 520 7.49 19.91 16.36
CA GLN A 520 8.71 19.39 15.73
C GLN A 520 9.14 20.22 14.54
N TYR A 521 8.19 20.59 13.68
CA TYR A 521 8.44 21.48 12.56
C TYR A 521 9.05 22.79 13.03
N VAL A 522 8.41 23.43 14.02
CA VAL A 522 8.86 24.72 14.55
C VAL A 522 10.25 24.61 15.18
N HIS A 523 10.51 23.54 15.93
CA HIS A 523 11.82 23.32 16.56
C HIS A 523 12.92 23.16 15.50
N LYS A 524 12.78 22.22 14.57
CA LYS A 524 13.76 21.98 13.50
C LYS A 524 13.93 23.19 12.60
N PHE A 525 12.86 23.90 12.32
CA PHE A 525 12.89 25.12 11.51
C PHE A 525 13.69 26.23 12.17
N ARG A 526 13.51 26.45 13.48
CA ARG A 526 14.27 27.44 14.26
C ARG A 526 15.75 27.07 14.37
N GLU A 527 16.04 25.80 14.59
CA GLU A 527 17.41 25.30 14.60
C GLU A 527 18.10 25.56 13.26
N ALA A 528 17.44 25.27 12.15
CA ALA A 528 17.94 25.55 10.82
C ALA A 528 18.13 27.06 10.57
N GLU A 529 17.20 27.90 11.05
CA GLU A 529 17.27 29.35 10.94
C GLU A 529 18.50 29.92 11.70
N GLN A 530 18.82 29.36 12.87
CA GLN A 530 19.97 29.77 13.68
C GLN A 530 21.31 29.37 13.07
N ASN A 531 21.33 28.28 12.31
CA ASN A 531 22.55 27.67 11.77
C ASN A 531 22.74 27.94 10.26
N MET A 532 21.83 28.66 9.60
CA MET A 532 21.97 28.94 8.17
C MET A 532 22.97 30.05 7.87
N ASP A 533 23.83 29.81 6.90
CA ASP A 533 24.76 30.86 6.39
C ASP A 533 24.01 31.89 5.54
N ARG A 534 23.00 31.45 4.80
CA ARG A 534 22.14 32.28 3.96
C ARG A 534 20.70 31.78 3.98
N PRO A 535 19.70 32.69 3.90
CA PRO A 535 18.30 32.29 3.81
C PRO A 535 18.03 31.52 2.52
N PRO A 536 17.21 30.41 2.58
CA PRO A 536 16.90 29.58 1.42
C PRO A 536 16.01 30.30 0.41
N VAL A 537 16.00 29.84 -0.84
CA VAL A 537 14.92 30.18 -1.78
C VAL A 537 13.62 29.50 -1.31
N ILE A 538 12.50 30.23 -1.31
CA ILE A 538 11.21 29.71 -0.88
C ILE A 538 10.32 29.50 -2.10
N VAL A 539 9.74 28.31 -2.21
CA VAL A 539 8.68 27.99 -3.17
C VAL A 539 7.40 27.68 -2.40
N MET A 540 6.42 28.57 -2.51
CA MET A 540 5.11 28.43 -1.86
C MET A 540 4.02 28.08 -2.87
N GLN A 541 3.20 27.10 -2.52
CA GLN A 541 2.02 26.73 -3.31
C GLN A 541 0.74 27.42 -2.79
N ASN A 542 -0.23 27.69 -3.69
CA ASN A 542 -1.50 28.32 -3.38
C ASN A 542 -2.69 27.36 -3.58
N PHE A 543 -2.47 26.07 -3.60
CA PHE A 543 -3.47 25.07 -3.89
C PHE A 543 -3.10 23.70 -3.31
N TRP A 544 -4.09 22.84 -3.24
CA TRP A 544 -3.91 21.45 -2.82
C TRP A 544 -3.29 20.61 -3.94
N THR A 545 -2.18 19.93 -3.68
CA THR A 545 -1.42 19.13 -4.69
C THR A 545 -1.63 17.63 -4.56
N SER A 546 -2.22 17.16 -3.47
CA SER A 546 -2.51 15.74 -3.28
C SER A 546 -3.75 15.31 -4.07
N ASN A 547 -3.70 14.15 -4.74
CA ASN A 547 -4.79 13.60 -5.55
C ASN A 547 -5.22 14.53 -6.71
N LYS A 548 -6.49 14.93 -6.78
CA LYS A 548 -6.96 15.95 -7.73
C LYS A 548 -6.53 17.32 -7.24
N TRP A 549 -5.76 18.02 -8.06
CA TRP A 549 -5.29 19.34 -7.70
C TRP A 549 -6.44 20.32 -7.52
N GLY A 550 -6.38 21.05 -6.42
CA GLY A 550 -7.39 22.05 -6.08
C GLY A 550 -7.28 23.29 -6.96
N LYS A 551 -8.31 24.13 -6.93
CA LYS A 551 -8.23 25.47 -7.52
C LYS A 551 -7.34 26.35 -6.63
N PRO A 552 -6.43 27.15 -7.23
CA PRO A 552 -5.59 28.05 -6.45
C PRO A 552 -6.44 29.13 -5.74
N LYS A 553 -6.00 29.49 -4.53
CA LYS A 553 -6.66 30.46 -3.64
C LYS A 553 -5.65 31.47 -3.14
N ALA A 554 -5.98 32.76 -3.21
CA ALA A 554 -5.10 33.82 -2.71
C ALA A 554 -4.82 33.68 -1.19
N ASN A 555 -5.79 33.20 -0.43
CA ASN A 555 -5.69 33.00 1.02
C ASN A 555 -5.63 31.52 1.40
N TYR A 556 -4.82 30.72 0.67
CA TYR A 556 -4.76 29.25 0.84
C TYR A 556 -4.48 28.82 2.28
N TYR A 557 -3.58 29.52 2.98
CA TYR A 557 -3.17 29.19 4.35
C TYR A 557 -4.05 29.82 5.45
N SER A 558 -5.11 30.54 5.11
CA SER A 558 -6.00 31.16 6.09
C SER A 558 -7.00 30.17 6.72
N SER A 559 -7.18 29.00 6.11
CA SER A 559 -8.15 27.98 6.51
C SER A 559 -7.54 26.59 6.53
N GLU A 560 -7.71 25.86 7.63
CA GLU A 560 -7.32 24.45 7.74
C GLU A 560 -8.08 23.55 6.75
N LYS A 561 -9.24 23.98 6.27
CA LYS A 561 -9.99 23.28 5.22
C LYS A 561 -9.27 23.32 3.87
N ASP A 562 -8.57 24.42 3.60
CA ASP A 562 -7.88 24.63 2.33
C ASP A 562 -6.46 24.06 2.34
N ALA A 563 -5.79 24.16 3.50
CA ALA A 563 -4.46 23.61 3.75
C ALA A 563 -4.50 22.63 4.95
N PRO A 564 -5.16 21.48 4.84
CA PRO A 564 -5.48 20.60 5.97
C PRO A 564 -4.26 19.96 6.63
N PHE A 565 -3.10 19.97 6.00
CA PHE A 565 -1.85 19.45 6.56
C PHE A 565 -0.96 20.54 7.17
N SER A 566 -1.33 21.82 7.02
CA SER A 566 -0.57 22.93 7.60
C SER A 566 -1.28 23.42 8.87
N THR A 567 -0.70 23.10 10.04
CA THR A 567 -1.22 23.64 11.30
C THR A 567 -1.04 25.17 11.35
N LYS A 568 -1.88 25.86 12.12
CA LYS A 568 -1.78 27.31 12.31
C LYS A 568 -0.39 27.73 12.80
N GLU A 569 0.24 26.89 13.61
CA GLU A 569 1.56 27.13 14.17
C GLU A 569 2.65 27.03 13.11
N MET A 570 2.62 26.01 12.26
CA MET A 570 3.54 25.86 11.12
C MET A 570 3.42 27.06 10.17
N VAL A 571 2.20 27.43 9.82
CA VAL A 571 1.95 28.61 8.96
C VAL A 571 2.49 29.88 9.61
N ARG A 572 2.19 30.13 10.90
CA ARG A 572 2.67 31.30 11.64
C ARG A 572 4.20 31.36 11.67
N ASN A 573 4.86 30.23 11.94
CA ASN A 573 6.32 30.15 11.99
C ASN A 573 6.93 30.50 10.64
N THR A 574 6.42 29.90 9.55
CA THR A 574 6.91 30.15 8.18
C THR A 574 6.67 31.59 7.75
N MET A 575 5.50 32.16 8.01
CA MET A 575 5.20 33.56 7.67
C MET A 575 6.03 34.54 8.49
N SER A 576 6.31 34.23 9.77
CA SER A 576 7.20 35.05 10.59
C SER A 576 8.64 35.02 10.09
N PHE A 577 9.11 33.88 9.61
CA PHE A 577 10.43 33.74 8.97
C PHE A 577 10.53 34.60 7.70
N ILE A 578 9.52 34.49 6.82
CA ILE A 578 9.43 35.31 5.60
C ILE A 578 9.53 36.79 5.92
N LYS A 579 8.81 37.24 6.98
CA LYS A 579 8.81 38.64 7.41
C LYS A 579 10.17 39.06 8.00
N ARG A 580 10.77 38.24 8.89
CA ARG A 580 12.07 38.55 9.53
C ARG A 580 13.21 38.72 8.52
N HIS A 581 13.21 37.89 7.49
CA HIS A 581 14.25 37.89 6.46
C HIS A 581 13.90 38.71 5.22
N HIS A 582 12.84 39.54 5.29
CA HIS A 582 12.45 40.50 4.25
C HIS A 582 12.28 39.84 2.85
N TYR A 583 11.64 38.68 2.77
CA TYR A 583 11.43 38.03 1.49
C TYR A 583 10.47 38.82 0.59
N GLN A 584 10.79 38.84 -0.70
CA GLN A 584 9.94 39.38 -1.75
C GLN A 584 9.63 38.30 -2.80
N ILE A 585 8.42 38.37 -3.38
CA ILE A 585 8.04 37.53 -4.49
C ILE A 585 8.80 37.99 -5.73
N VAL A 586 9.69 37.13 -6.23
CA VAL A 586 10.51 37.44 -7.43
C VAL A 586 9.86 36.85 -8.68
N TRP A 587 9.03 35.81 -8.52
CA TRP A 587 8.23 35.24 -9.59
C TRP A 587 6.93 34.65 -9.02
N SER A 588 5.88 34.69 -9.85
CA SER A 588 4.58 34.17 -9.45
C SER A 588 3.81 33.70 -10.65
N ASN A 589 3.15 32.57 -10.51
CA ASN A 589 2.03 32.19 -11.36
C ASN A 589 0.78 32.01 -10.50
N ARG A 590 -0.31 31.54 -11.08
CA ARG A 590 -1.56 31.30 -10.36
C ARG A 590 -1.43 30.27 -9.22
N TYR A 591 -0.44 29.36 -9.29
CA TYR A 591 -0.30 28.16 -8.47
C TYR A 591 0.83 28.27 -7.46
N TYR A 592 1.92 28.97 -7.81
CA TYR A 592 3.13 29.04 -7.02
C TYR A 592 3.70 30.46 -6.95
N HIS A 593 4.40 30.74 -5.86
CA HIS A 593 5.26 31.91 -5.69
C HIS A 593 6.68 31.46 -5.41
N ILE A 594 7.66 32.10 -6.05
CA ILE A 594 9.07 31.99 -5.69
C ILE A 594 9.44 33.27 -4.96
N MET A 595 10.07 33.13 -3.80
CA MET A 595 10.43 34.24 -2.93
C MET A 595 11.93 34.21 -2.61
N MET A 596 12.55 35.39 -2.60
CA MET A 596 13.96 35.63 -2.30
C MET A 596 14.08 36.68 -1.21
N PRO A 597 15.13 36.59 -0.33
CA PRO A 597 15.41 37.65 0.62
C PRO A 597 15.92 38.89 -0.11
N THR A 598 15.53 40.07 0.31
CA THR A 598 15.85 41.36 -0.37
C THR A 598 17.35 41.65 -0.48
N ASN A 599 18.18 41.14 0.45
CA ASN A 599 19.61 41.40 0.50
C ASN A 599 20.47 40.50 -0.43
N SER A 600 19.87 39.57 -1.18
CA SER A 600 20.62 38.65 -2.06
C SER A 600 20.92 39.21 -3.45
N HIS A 601 20.41 40.36 -3.81
CA HIS A 601 20.64 40.97 -5.13
C HIS A 601 21.97 41.74 -5.28
N ASN A 602 22.70 42.05 -4.17
CA ASN A 602 23.90 42.85 -4.24
C ASN A 602 25.23 42.06 -4.40
N THR A 603 25.19 40.74 -4.51
CA THR A 603 26.42 39.91 -4.60
C THR A 603 26.65 39.24 -5.96
N GLN A 604 25.84 39.53 -6.99
CA GLN A 604 26.04 38.97 -8.35
C GLN A 604 26.51 40.00 -9.41
N SER A 605 26.90 41.18 -9.02
CA SER A 605 27.45 42.21 -9.94
C SER A 605 28.89 42.64 -9.55
N GLU A 606 29.81 41.67 -9.33
CA GLU A 606 31.25 41.89 -9.40
C GLU A 606 31.93 40.72 -10.13
#